data_e1d013de73f30dba30bb2f723e0f8b6d
#
_entry.id   e1d013de73f30dba30bb2f723e0f8b6d
#
_cell.length_a   1.000
_cell.length_b   1.000
_cell.length_c   1.000
_cell.angle_alpha   90.00
_cell.angle_beta   90.00
_cell.angle_gamma   90.00
#
_symmetry.space_group_name_H-M   'P 1'
#
loop_
_entity.id
_entity.type
_entity.pdbx_description
1 polymer ?
#
loop_
_entity_poly.entity_id
_entity_poly.type
_entity_poly.pdbx_seq_one_letter_code
_entity_poly.pdbx_strand_id
1 'polypeptide(L)'
;DLFSAEHPDVLPETADFLCLLREQTERMSQMTKTLLEMSELRTVPCTDQIEIAPMVEEIFADLSPLADRNGIALEFCGNGVMTGSDTLIYRLIFNLTENAIRYNRPNGTVNVKTSKEGTHLVIRISDTGHGVPEQYKESIFQPFFRVDKSRSREFGGVGLGLSLVWEIAALHGGDVRVEESSDAGTTIAVRIPTGSVTD
;
A
#
# COMPACT_ATOMS: atom_id res chain seq x y z
N ASP A 1 -16.55 -18.94 14.03
CA ASP A 1 -15.58 -19.96 13.63
C ASP A 1 -16.24 -21.33 13.67
N LEU A 2 -16.27 -22.06 12.53
CA LEU A 2 -16.84 -23.41 12.43
C LEU A 2 -16.23 -24.36 13.47
N PHE A 3 -14.92 -24.29 13.68
CA PHE A 3 -14.22 -25.13 14.64
C PHE A 3 -14.68 -24.92 16.09
N SER A 4 -14.85 -23.66 16.51
CA SER A 4 -15.34 -23.33 17.86
C SER A 4 -16.82 -23.70 18.06
N ALA A 5 -17.61 -23.73 16.99
CA ALA A 5 -19.00 -24.17 17.03
C ALA A 5 -19.12 -25.71 17.11
N GLU A 6 -18.20 -26.45 16.51
CA GLU A 6 -18.16 -27.93 16.53
C GLU A 6 -17.48 -28.48 17.79
N HIS A 7 -16.67 -27.69 18.50
CA HIS A 7 -15.90 -28.12 19.69
C HIS A 7 -16.06 -27.13 20.86
N PRO A 8 -17.22 -27.07 21.51
CA PRO A 8 -17.48 -26.15 22.62
C PRO A 8 -16.62 -26.37 23.88
N ASP A 9 -15.95 -27.52 23.98
CA ASP A 9 -15.12 -27.91 25.14
C ASP A 9 -13.62 -27.57 24.96
N VAL A 10 -13.25 -26.80 23.92
CA VAL A 10 -11.85 -26.43 23.71
C VAL A 10 -11.42 -25.44 24.79
N LEU A 11 -10.34 -25.78 25.50
CA LEU A 11 -9.74 -24.88 26.50
C LEU A 11 -9.39 -23.55 25.87
N PRO A 12 -9.60 -22.40 26.55
CA PRO A 12 -9.30 -21.06 26.03
C PRO A 12 -7.89 -20.92 25.45
N GLU A 13 -6.89 -21.52 26.09
CA GLU A 13 -5.49 -21.56 25.63
C GLU A 13 -5.33 -22.25 24.25
N THR A 14 -6.14 -23.29 23.98
CA THR A 14 -6.11 -23.98 22.69
C THR A 14 -6.77 -23.14 21.59
N ALA A 15 -7.85 -22.41 21.93
CA ALA A 15 -8.50 -21.50 21.00
C ALA A 15 -7.57 -20.32 20.62
N ASP A 16 -6.87 -19.75 21.59
CA ASP A 16 -5.88 -18.70 21.37
C ASP A 16 -4.72 -19.19 20.49
N PHE A 17 -4.23 -20.42 20.75
CA PHE A 17 -3.18 -21.03 19.95
C PHE A 17 -3.62 -21.27 18.51
N LEU A 18 -4.83 -21.76 18.28
CA LEU A 18 -5.39 -21.96 16.94
C LEU A 18 -5.59 -20.63 16.21
N CYS A 19 -6.01 -19.58 16.91
CA CYS A 19 -6.12 -18.23 16.36
C CYS A 19 -4.74 -17.75 15.90
N LEU A 20 -3.71 -17.88 16.72
CA LEU A 20 -2.34 -17.53 16.39
C LEU A 20 -1.81 -18.31 15.18
N LEU A 21 -2.06 -19.63 15.12
CA LEU A 21 -1.65 -20.45 13.97
C LEU A 21 -2.32 -19.99 12.68
N ARG A 22 -3.61 -19.68 12.73
CA ARG A 22 -4.35 -19.13 11.60
C ARG A 22 -3.75 -17.82 11.12
N GLU A 23 -3.51 -16.88 12.01
CA GLU A 23 -2.87 -15.59 11.67
C GLU A 23 -1.49 -15.78 11.01
N GLN A 24 -0.66 -16.71 11.53
CA GLN A 24 0.64 -17.00 10.93
C GLN A 24 0.50 -17.65 9.55
N THR A 25 -0.47 -18.54 9.37
CA THR A 25 -0.72 -19.19 8.08
C THR A 25 -1.23 -18.19 7.03
N GLU A 26 -2.15 -17.30 7.38
CA GLU A 26 -2.65 -16.23 6.53
C GLU A 26 -1.50 -15.27 6.15
N ARG A 27 -0.64 -14.95 7.10
CA ARG A 27 0.55 -14.13 6.87
C ARG A 27 1.53 -14.79 5.90
N MET A 28 1.83 -16.08 6.07
CA MET A 28 2.70 -16.83 5.14
C MET A 28 2.10 -16.90 3.73
N SER A 29 0.79 -17.13 3.63
CA SER A 29 0.07 -17.13 2.35
C SER A 29 0.20 -15.78 1.64
N GLN A 30 0.01 -14.67 2.37
CA GLN A 30 0.18 -13.34 1.81
C GLN A 30 1.63 -13.05 1.38
N MET A 31 2.63 -13.52 2.15
CA MET A 31 4.04 -13.43 1.77
C MET A 31 4.30 -14.12 0.44
N THR A 32 3.86 -15.39 0.34
CA THR A 32 4.09 -16.21 -0.86
C THR A 32 3.43 -15.57 -2.09
N LYS A 33 2.20 -15.06 -1.93
CA LYS A 33 1.48 -14.38 -3.00
C LYS A 33 2.24 -13.13 -3.46
N THR A 34 2.66 -12.26 -2.54
CA THR A 34 3.39 -11.04 -2.91
C THR A 34 4.75 -11.33 -3.55
N LEU A 35 5.47 -12.35 -3.07
CA LEU A 35 6.74 -12.76 -3.68
C LEU A 35 6.55 -13.31 -5.10
N LEU A 36 5.49 -14.08 -5.33
CA LEU A 36 5.15 -14.57 -6.67
C LEU A 36 4.81 -13.38 -7.59
N GLU A 37 3.99 -12.45 -7.12
CA GLU A 37 3.66 -11.22 -7.83
C GLU A 37 4.91 -10.41 -8.20
N MET A 38 5.86 -10.24 -7.27
CA MET A 38 7.13 -9.57 -7.55
C MET A 38 7.98 -10.30 -8.61
N SER A 39 7.93 -11.62 -8.63
CA SER A 39 8.64 -12.43 -9.64
C SER A 39 8.06 -12.24 -11.05
N GLU A 40 6.76 -12.00 -11.16
CA GLU A 40 6.04 -11.87 -12.43
C GLU A 40 5.97 -10.43 -12.97
N LEU A 41 6.37 -9.41 -12.19
CA LEU A 41 6.23 -7.99 -12.58
C LEU A 41 6.83 -7.69 -13.95
N ARG A 42 7.98 -8.26 -14.27
CA ARG A 42 8.71 -7.99 -15.53
C ARG A 42 8.06 -8.58 -16.78
N THR A 43 7.07 -9.45 -16.62
CA THR A 43 6.35 -10.08 -17.73
C THR A 43 5.07 -9.33 -18.10
N VAL A 44 4.68 -8.34 -17.29
CA VAL A 44 3.45 -7.58 -17.49
C VAL A 44 3.70 -6.45 -18.50
N PRO A 45 2.91 -6.35 -19.59
CA PRO A 45 3.03 -5.25 -20.54
C PRO A 45 2.73 -3.90 -19.88
N CYS A 46 3.49 -2.85 -20.24
CA CYS A 46 3.29 -1.49 -19.77
C CYS A 46 2.81 -0.58 -20.93
N THR A 47 1.73 -0.96 -21.59
CA THR A 47 1.25 -0.31 -22.84
C THR A 47 -0.13 0.32 -22.72
N ASP A 48 -0.79 0.18 -21.57
CA ASP A 48 -2.14 0.68 -21.37
C ASP A 48 -2.14 2.21 -21.22
N GLN A 49 -3.20 2.86 -21.74
CA GLN A 49 -3.48 4.25 -21.46
C GLN A 49 -4.32 4.33 -20.18
N ILE A 50 -3.73 4.88 -19.13
CA ILE A 50 -4.30 4.86 -17.78
C ILE A 50 -4.76 6.26 -17.38
N GLU A 51 -6.05 6.39 -17.10
CA GLU A 51 -6.62 7.58 -16.45
C GLU A 51 -6.61 7.39 -14.94
N ILE A 52 -5.86 8.25 -14.23
CA ILE A 52 -5.64 8.06 -12.79
C ILE A 52 -6.90 8.37 -11.96
N ALA A 53 -7.74 9.33 -12.39
CA ALA A 53 -8.90 9.72 -11.59
C ALA A 53 -9.91 8.57 -11.40
N PRO A 54 -10.39 7.87 -12.44
CA PRO A 54 -11.28 6.71 -12.26
C PRO A 54 -10.63 5.59 -11.44
N MET A 55 -9.34 5.35 -11.61
CA MET A 55 -8.60 4.33 -10.86
C MET A 55 -8.56 4.66 -9.36
N VAL A 56 -8.34 5.91 -8.97
CA VAL A 56 -8.35 6.32 -7.56
C VAL A 56 -9.75 6.20 -6.96
N GLU A 57 -10.81 6.51 -7.72
CA GLU A 57 -12.20 6.32 -7.28
C GLU A 57 -12.50 4.83 -7.00
N GLU A 58 -12.04 3.92 -7.86
CA GLU A 58 -12.16 2.47 -7.65
C GLU A 58 -11.40 2.01 -6.41
N ILE A 59 -10.14 2.47 -6.24
CA ILE A 59 -9.34 2.15 -5.05
C ILE A 59 -10.00 2.66 -3.78
N PHE A 60 -10.60 3.85 -3.80
CA PHE A 60 -11.31 4.39 -2.64
C PHE A 60 -12.56 3.56 -2.30
N ALA A 61 -13.29 3.09 -3.31
CA ALA A 61 -14.42 2.18 -3.10
C ALA A 61 -13.98 0.87 -2.44
N ASP A 62 -12.88 0.27 -2.91
CA ASP A 62 -12.33 -0.96 -2.35
C ASP A 62 -11.79 -0.78 -0.91
N LEU A 63 -11.21 0.38 -0.61
CA LEU A 63 -10.63 0.68 0.71
C LEU A 63 -11.62 1.33 1.68
N SER A 64 -12.83 1.72 1.25
CA SER A 64 -13.82 2.37 2.12
C SER A 64 -14.14 1.55 3.38
N PRO A 65 -14.30 0.19 3.36
CA PRO A 65 -14.56 -0.55 4.58
C PRO A 65 -13.42 -0.49 5.60
N LEU A 66 -12.18 -0.32 5.12
CA LEU A 66 -11.01 -0.15 5.99
C LEU A 66 -10.94 1.29 6.53
N ALA A 67 -11.19 2.28 5.69
CA ALA A 67 -11.21 3.69 6.05
C ALA A 67 -12.30 3.98 7.09
N ASP A 68 -13.52 3.50 6.86
CA ASP A 68 -14.66 3.68 7.75
C ASP A 68 -14.42 3.10 9.14
N ARG A 69 -13.84 1.89 9.23
CA ARG A 69 -13.47 1.26 10.51
C ARG A 69 -12.50 2.08 11.33
N ASN A 70 -11.63 2.85 10.69
CA ASN A 70 -10.62 3.70 11.34
C ASN A 70 -11.05 5.18 11.41
N GLY A 71 -12.22 5.53 10.87
CA GLY A 71 -12.72 6.90 10.80
C GLY A 71 -11.87 7.80 9.89
N ILE A 72 -11.27 7.26 8.82
CA ILE A 72 -10.38 7.98 7.91
C ILE A 72 -11.17 8.58 6.75
N ALA A 73 -11.02 9.88 6.53
CA ALA A 73 -11.53 10.54 5.34
C ALA A 73 -10.58 10.31 4.16
N LEU A 74 -11.13 9.93 3.00
CA LEU A 74 -10.39 9.77 1.75
C LEU A 74 -10.70 10.95 0.83
N GLU A 75 -9.66 11.62 0.34
CA GLU A 75 -9.78 12.78 -0.54
C GLU A 75 -8.91 12.59 -1.79
N PHE A 76 -9.44 12.98 -2.95
CA PHE A 76 -8.70 12.98 -4.21
C PHE A 76 -8.76 14.33 -4.89
N CYS A 77 -7.62 14.75 -5.44
CA CYS A 77 -7.57 15.97 -6.24
C CYS A 77 -6.54 15.83 -7.37
N GLY A 78 -6.91 16.35 -8.51
CA GLY A 78 -6.09 16.35 -9.71
C GLY A 78 -6.60 15.40 -10.79
N ASN A 79 -5.84 15.31 -11.86
CA ASN A 79 -6.07 14.40 -12.98
C ASN A 79 -4.71 14.03 -13.57
N GLY A 80 -4.70 13.00 -14.40
CA GLY A 80 -3.49 12.59 -15.10
C GLY A 80 -3.76 11.39 -15.98
N VAL A 81 -3.02 11.33 -17.07
CA VAL A 81 -2.99 10.18 -17.97
C VAL A 81 -1.54 9.77 -18.14
N MET A 82 -1.28 8.47 -18.13
CA MET A 82 0.05 7.91 -18.36
C MET A 82 -0.03 6.63 -19.18
N THR A 83 1.09 6.23 -19.75
CA THR A 83 1.23 4.89 -20.36
C THR A 83 1.92 3.97 -19.37
N GLY A 84 1.35 2.77 -19.16
CA GLY A 84 1.88 1.82 -18.19
C GLY A 84 1.10 0.51 -18.16
N SER A 85 1.24 -0.25 -17.10
CA SER A 85 0.37 -1.39 -16.81
C SER A 85 -0.72 -0.97 -15.83
N ASP A 86 -1.97 -1.05 -16.26
CA ASP A 86 -3.15 -0.69 -15.46
C ASP A 86 -3.15 -1.43 -14.11
N THR A 87 -3.00 -2.74 -14.15
CA THR A 87 -2.95 -3.60 -12.96
C THR A 87 -1.83 -3.22 -11.99
N LEU A 88 -0.64 -2.87 -12.49
CA LEU A 88 0.50 -2.55 -11.63
C LEU A 88 0.35 -1.16 -11.03
N ILE A 89 -0.10 -0.17 -11.78
CA ILE A 89 -0.35 1.18 -11.26
C ILE A 89 -1.49 1.17 -10.23
N TYR A 90 -2.56 0.39 -10.47
CA TYR A 90 -3.61 0.15 -9.47
C TYR A 90 -3.00 -0.36 -8.16
N ARG A 91 -2.18 -1.42 -8.22
CA ARG A 91 -1.51 -2.00 -7.04
C ARG A 91 -0.61 -1.02 -6.33
N LEU A 92 0.13 -0.19 -7.07
CA LEU A 92 1.01 0.83 -6.51
C LEU A 92 0.20 1.83 -5.68
N ILE A 93 -0.84 2.41 -6.26
CA ILE A 93 -1.69 3.41 -5.58
C ILE A 93 -2.45 2.76 -4.42
N PHE A 94 -2.98 1.55 -4.61
CA PHE A 94 -3.69 0.78 -3.58
C PHE A 94 -2.79 0.55 -2.36
N ASN A 95 -1.57 0.02 -2.54
CA ASN A 95 -0.65 -0.25 -1.43
C ASN A 95 -0.26 1.02 -0.66
N LEU A 96 -0.04 2.14 -1.35
CA LEU A 96 0.27 3.41 -0.70
C LEU A 96 -0.92 3.94 0.08
N THR A 97 -2.12 3.90 -0.50
CA THR A 97 -3.35 4.36 0.14
C THR A 97 -3.73 3.47 1.33
N GLU A 98 -3.62 2.15 1.19
CA GLU A 98 -3.85 1.20 2.29
C GLU A 98 -2.90 1.46 3.46
N ASN A 99 -1.60 1.68 3.19
CA ASN A 99 -0.63 2.03 4.20
C ASN A 99 -0.97 3.36 4.89
N ALA A 100 -1.35 4.38 4.12
CA ALA A 100 -1.75 5.68 4.64
C ALA A 100 -2.98 5.59 5.57
N ILE A 101 -3.93 4.67 5.30
CA ILE A 101 -5.07 4.39 6.18
C ILE A 101 -4.62 3.63 7.44
N ARG A 102 -3.81 2.55 7.29
CA ARG A 102 -3.40 1.68 8.40
C ARG A 102 -2.53 2.37 9.43
N TYR A 103 -1.65 3.28 9.00
CA TYR A 103 -0.71 3.99 9.87
C TYR A 103 -1.19 5.40 10.24
N ASN A 104 -2.45 5.71 9.93
CA ASN A 104 -3.07 6.97 10.30
C ASN A 104 -3.45 7.02 11.79
N ARG A 105 -3.88 8.20 12.20
CA ARG A 105 -4.53 8.41 13.51
C ARG A 105 -6.04 8.27 13.34
N PRO A 106 -6.78 7.86 14.37
CA PRO A 106 -8.25 7.87 14.33
C PRO A 106 -8.79 9.24 13.91
N ASN A 107 -9.78 9.23 13.03
CA ASN A 107 -10.38 10.43 12.43
C ASN A 107 -9.40 11.30 11.64
N GLY A 108 -8.37 10.69 11.08
CA GLY A 108 -7.42 11.36 10.18
C GLY A 108 -7.91 11.45 8.74
N THR A 109 -7.03 11.91 7.88
CA THR A 109 -7.30 12.08 6.43
C THR A 109 -6.20 11.42 5.62
N VAL A 110 -6.58 10.84 4.48
CA VAL A 110 -5.66 10.42 3.42
C VAL A 110 -6.02 11.21 2.17
N ASN A 111 -5.06 11.93 1.63
CA ASN A 111 -5.23 12.73 0.42
C ASN A 111 -4.35 12.15 -0.69
N VAL A 112 -4.97 11.79 -1.82
CA VAL A 112 -4.28 11.41 -3.05
C VAL A 112 -4.32 12.59 -4.01
N LYS A 113 -3.15 13.08 -4.42
CA LYS A 113 -3.03 14.22 -5.34
C LYS A 113 -2.19 13.85 -6.55
N THR A 114 -2.69 14.17 -7.73
CA THR A 114 -1.94 14.00 -8.98
C THR A 114 -1.61 15.36 -9.61
N SER A 115 -0.40 15.47 -10.16
CA SER A 115 0.05 16.66 -10.89
C SER A 115 1.01 16.25 -11.99
N LYS A 116 1.01 17.01 -13.08
CA LYS A 116 2.00 16.86 -14.15
C LYS A 116 3.17 17.80 -13.89
N GLU A 117 4.38 17.25 -13.80
CA GLU A 117 5.62 17.97 -13.60
C GLU A 117 6.59 17.68 -14.76
N GLY A 118 6.61 18.58 -15.75
CA GLY A 118 7.36 18.37 -16.99
C GLY A 118 6.87 17.17 -17.77
N THR A 119 7.72 16.16 -17.94
CA THR A 119 7.43 14.89 -18.62
C THR A 119 6.97 13.78 -17.67
N HIS A 120 6.74 14.08 -16.39
CA HIS A 120 6.37 13.12 -15.38
C HIS A 120 4.97 13.40 -14.84
N LEU A 121 4.24 12.31 -14.56
CA LEU A 121 3.10 12.32 -13.67
C LEU A 121 3.63 12.10 -12.24
N VAL A 122 3.24 12.95 -11.33
CA VAL A 122 3.57 12.82 -9.90
C VAL A 122 2.30 12.52 -9.13
N ILE A 123 2.31 11.40 -8.42
CA ILE A 123 1.22 10.94 -7.54
C ILE A 123 1.71 11.09 -6.11
N ARG A 124 1.06 11.93 -5.32
CA ARG A 124 1.36 12.14 -3.91
C ARG A 124 0.26 11.54 -3.07
N ILE A 125 0.63 10.69 -2.13
CA ILE A 125 -0.28 10.17 -1.12
C ILE A 125 0.18 10.72 0.23
N SER A 126 -0.69 11.54 0.84
CA SER A 126 -0.44 12.20 2.12
C SER A 126 -1.39 11.69 3.17
N ASP A 127 -0.89 11.39 4.35
CA ASP A 127 -1.67 10.99 5.52
C ASP A 127 -1.43 11.97 6.70
N THR A 128 -2.32 11.94 7.67
CA THR A 128 -2.21 12.66 8.95
C THR A 128 -1.76 11.76 10.10
N GLY A 129 -1.02 10.71 9.78
CA GLY A 129 -0.62 9.64 10.70
C GLY A 129 0.54 9.98 11.63
N HIS A 130 1.28 8.94 11.99
CA HIS A 130 2.36 9.05 12.99
C HIS A 130 3.71 9.47 12.41
N GLY A 131 3.79 9.57 11.09
CA GLY A 131 5.04 9.85 10.41
C GLY A 131 6.03 8.68 10.37
N VAL A 132 7.09 8.87 9.59
CA VAL A 132 8.23 7.95 9.47
C VAL A 132 9.48 8.66 10.00
N PRO A 133 10.18 8.09 10.99
CA PRO A 133 11.43 8.67 11.47
C PRO A 133 12.45 8.85 10.35
N GLU A 134 13.22 9.95 10.37
CA GLU A 134 14.16 10.35 9.32
C GLU A 134 15.09 9.21 8.89
N GLN A 135 15.63 8.49 9.86
CA GLN A 135 16.56 7.37 9.67
C GLN A 135 15.96 6.18 8.90
N TYR A 136 14.63 6.11 8.75
CA TYR A 136 13.94 4.99 8.10
C TYR A 136 13.30 5.36 6.76
N LYS A 137 13.34 6.63 6.33
CA LYS A 137 12.69 7.09 5.10
C LYS A 137 13.10 6.33 3.84
N GLU A 138 14.36 5.89 3.76
CA GLU A 138 14.85 5.04 2.66
C GLU A 138 14.57 3.56 2.92
N SER A 139 14.69 3.13 4.19
CA SER A 139 14.58 1.72 4.56
C SER A 139 13.15 1.17 4.46
N ILE A 140 12.12 2.01 4.54
CA ILE A 140 10.72 1.56 4.46
C ILE A 140 10.37 0.91 3.11
N PHE A 141 11.14 1.15 2.07
CA PHE A 141 10.97 0.53 0.75
C PHE A 141 11.72 -0.80 0.60
N GLN A 142 12.51 -1.21 1.60
CA GLN A 142 13.19 -2.50 1.59
C GLN A 142 12.21 -3.64 1.92
N PRO A 143 12.35 -4.81 1.26
CA PRO A 143 11.54 -5.97 1.58
C PRO A 143 11.64 -6.35 3.07
N PHE A 144 10.49 -6.67 3.68
CA PHE A 144 10.37 -7.10 5.08
C PHE A 144 10.73 -6.04 6.14
N PHE A 145 11.08 -4.82 5.72
CA PHE A 145 11.40 -3.74 6.65
C PHE A 145 10.13 -3.25 7.36
N ARG A 146 10.27 -2.92 8.64
CA ARG A 146 9.20 -2.39 9.50
C ARG A 146 9.81 -1.51 10.59
N VAL A 147 9.27 -0.30 10.77
CA VAL A 147 9.72 0.67 11.79
C VAL A 147 9.48 0.12 13.20
N ASP A 148 8.32 -0.51 13.43
CA ASP A 148 7.96 -1.08 14.74
C ASP A 148 7.36 -2.48 14.56
N LYS A 149 8.04 -3.50 15.12
CA LYS A 149 7.61 -4.90 15.05
C LYS A 149 6.41 -5.21 15.96
N SER A 150 6.14 -4.39 16.98
CA SER A 150 5.05 -4.62 17.93
C SER A 150 3.71 -4.09 17.42
N ARG A 151 3.63 -2.84 17.02
CA ARG A 151 2.43 -2.23 16.41
C ARG A 151 2.01 -2.91 15.13
N SER A 152 2.97 -3.35 14.35
CA SER A 152 2.70 -3.97 13.06
C SER A 152 2.11 -5.37 13.16
N ARG A 153 2.07 -6.03 14.33
CA ARG A 153 1.31 -7.27 14.53
C ARG A 153 -0.19 -7.03 14.55
N GLU A 154 -0.64 -5.91 15.09
CA GLU A 154 -2.06 -5.51 15.07
C GLU A 154 -2.60 -5.30 13.66
N PHE A 155 -1.77 -4.83 12.73
CA PHE A 155 -2.18 -4.53 11.35
C PHE A 155 -1.86 -5.63 10.33
N GLY A 156 -1.29 -6.78 10.76
CA GLY A 156 -1.08 -7.97 9.92
C GLY A 156 -0.11 -7.82 8.74
N GLY A 157 0.55 -6.67 8.57
CA GLY A 157 1.40 -6.39 7.40
C GLY A 157 2.71 -7.18 7.39
N VAL A 158 3.12 -7.63 6.22
CA VAL A 158 4.32 -8.45 5.99
C VAL A 158 5.57 -7.61 5.78
N GLY A 159 5.42 -6.30 5.45
CA GLY A 159 6.51 -5.42 5.06
C GLY A 159 6.94 -5.57 3.60
N LEU A 160 6.05 -6.02 2.72
CA LEU A 160 6.31 -6.17 1.29
C LEU A 160 5.57 -5.13 0.43
N GLY A 161 4.56 -4.44 0.95
CA GLY A 161 3.75 -3.51 0.16
C GLY A 161 4.54 -2.34 -0.41
N LEU A 162 5.40 -1.69 0.40
CA LEU A 162 6.22 -0.57 -0.08
C LEU A 162 7.38 -1.01 -0.97
N SER A 163 7.95 -2.20 -0.77
CA SER A 163 8.95 -2.73 -1.71
C SER A 163 8.33 -3.07 -3.07
N LEU A 164 7.10 -3.56 -3.09
CA LEU A 164 6.35 -3.76 -4.33
C LEU A 164 6.08 -2.42 -5.04
N VAL A 165 5.73 -1.37 -4.30
CA VAL A 165 5.58 0.00 -4.84
C VAL A 165 6.87 0.47 -5.51
N TRP A 166 8.01 0.25 -4.87
CA TRP A 166 9.32 0.62 -5.39
C TRP A 166 9.64 -0.11 -6.71
N GLU A 167 9.43 -1.43 -6.75
CA GLU A 167 9.64 -2.24 -7.95
C GLU A 167 8.73 -1.82 -9.12
N ILE A 168 7.45 -1.56 -8.83
CA ILE A 168 6.49 -1.10 -9.85
C ILE A 168 6.89 0.28 -10.39
N ALA A 169 7.28 1.23 -9.53
CA ALA A 169 7.73 2.54 -9.96
C ALA A 169 8.99 2.43 -10.85
N ALA A 170 9.97 1.63 -10.45
CA ALA A 170 11.20 1.37 -11.21
C ALA A 170 10.92 0.72 -12.57
N LEU A 171 9.98 -0.25 -12.63
CA LEU A 171 9.57 -0.90 -13.88
C LEU A 171 8.97 0.10 -14.89
N HIS A 172 8.28 1.13 -14.39
CA HIS A 172 7.73 2.22 -15.22
C HIS A 172 8.73 3.36 -15.48
N GLY A 173 10.03 3.16 -15.17
CA GLY A 173 11.08 4.17 -15.36
C GLY A 173 10.96 5.35 -14.40
N GLY A 174 10.24 5.18 -13.30
CA GLY A 174 9.97 6.17 -12.28
C GLY A 174 10.74 5.95 -10.98
N ASP A 175 10.41 6.75 -9.99
CA ASP A 175 10.93 6.65 -8.62
C ASP A 175 9.83 6.87 -7.57
N VAL A 176 10.09 6.42 -6.35
CA VAL A 176 9.25 6.65 -5.16
C VAL A 176 10.10 7.11 -4.01
N ARG A 177 9.61 8.10 -3.25
CA ARG A 177 10.29 8.61 -2.07
C ARG A 177 9.33 9.15 -1.01
N VAL A 178 9.80 9.22 0.22
CA VAL A 178 9.17 10.05 1.26
C VAL A 178 9.55 11.50 0.98
N GLU A 179 8.57 12.32 0.59
CA GLU A 179 8.77 13.74 0.28
C GLU A 179 8.79 14.57 1.57
N GLU A 180 7.82 14.30 2.45
CA GLU A 180 7.71 14.93 3.77
C GLU A 180 7.28 13.88 4.80
N SER A 181 7.80 13.99 6.01
CA SER A 181 7.32 13.19 7.14
C SER A 181 7.66 13.86 8.45
N SER A 182 6.68 13.90 9.34
CA SER A 182 6.77 14.45 10.69
C SER A 182 5.72 13.80 11.59
N ASP A 183 5.64 14.24 12.84
CA ASP A 183 4.56 13.82 13.76
C ASP A 183 3.15 14.22 13.26
N ALA A 184 3.04 15.05 12.24
CA ALA A 184 1.77 15.46 11.64
C ALA A 184 1.32 14.56 10.47
N GLY A 185 2.15 13.63 10.04
CA GLY A 185 1.85 12.69 8.95
C GLY A 185 3.00 12.47 7.99
N THR A 186 2.72 11.75 6.91
CA THR A 186 3.68 11.42 5.85
C THR A 186 3.12 11.76 4.48
N THR A 187 3.99 12.23 3.59
CA THR A 187 3.72 12.33 2.15
C THR A 187 4.71 11.46 1.39
N ILE A 188 4.20 10.48 0.68
CA ILE A 188 4.98 9.67 -0.26
C ILE A 188 4.66 10.14 -1.68
N ALA A 189 5.69 10.46 -2.45
CA ALA A 189 5.58 10.85 -3.83
C ALA A 189 6.13 9.77 -4.76
N VAL A 190 5.35 9.44 -5.78
CA VAL A 190 5.75 8.58 -6.90
C VAL A 190 5.84 9.45 -8.15
N ARG A 191 6.94 9.36 -8.88
CA ARG A 191 7.18 10.08 -10.14
C ARG A 191 7.33 9.06 -11.26
N ILE A 192 6.48 9.13 -12.27
CA ILE A 192 6.50 8.21 -13.42
C ILE A 192 6.48 9.03 -14.71
N PRO A 193 7.33 8.69 -15.71
CA PRO A 193 7.26 9.31 -17.03
C PRO A 193 5.89 9.14 -17.66
N THR A 194 5.35 10.19 -18.30
CA THR A 194 4.03 10.12 -18.96
C THR A 194 4.06 9.47 -20.35
N GLY A 195 5.25 9.29 -20.93
CA GLY A 195 5.47 8.62 -22.21
C GLY A 195 5.76 7.13 -22.06
N SER A 196 5.71 6.39 -23.17
CA SER A 196 6.07 4.97 -23.22
C SER A 196 7.47 4.76 -22.64
N VAL A 197 7.62 3.70 -21.81
CA VAL A 197 8.94 3.18 -21.45
C VAL A 197 9.58 2.70 -22.75
N THR A 198 10.57 3.41 -23.24
CA THR A 198 11.39 2.96 -24.36
C THR A 198 12.34 1.88 -23.85
N ASP A 199 12.29 0.69 -24.45
CA ASP A 199 13.25 -0.42 -24.23
C ASP A 199 14.72 0.04 -24.37
#